data_283b0d3c34774b6ea3b18518c95b9af4
#
_entry.id   283b0d3c34774b6ea3b18518c95b9af4
#
_cell.length_a   1.000
_cell.length_b   1.000
_cell.length_c   1.000
_cell.angle_alpha   90.00
_cell.angle_beta   90.00
_cell.angle_gamma   90.00
#
_symmetry.space_group_name_H-M   'P 1'
#
loop_
_entity.id
_entity.type
_entity.pdbx_description
1 polymer ?
#
loop_
_entity_poly.entity_id
_entity_poly.type
_entity_poly.pdbx_seq_one_letter_code
_entity_poly.pdbx_strand_id
1 'polypeptide(L)'
;MEAVRKVAYRMKRRAAKLANRVMGGRSAAAERWEPILTRIPPLEEYDAVGHPENYYIHPGYHPRADNDFFDDTPLTDEWQKEVYQFAREIADLHGLRRILDVGCGSGYKLVKYFGDFDTLGVDLAPTLAFLRKKYPTRRWEICDFKSLPDFLPDLIVCADVIEHLKDPGELIRYLKGFPNAHLVISTPERNLMFQGTHNGPPRNRAHVREWSMAEFRAFMQSEFRVLCHFISNRSQATQCVWAVRKDRLDFNPGVRG
;
A
#
# COMPACT_ATOMS: atom_id res chain seq x y z
N MET A 1 9.18 -21.44 -0.63
CA MET A 1 10.43 -20.65 -0.64
C MET A 1 11.04 -20.50 -2.02
N GLU A 2 11.24 -21.59 -2.75
CA GLU A 2 11.86 -21.54 -4.09
C GLU A 2 11.03 -20.76 -5.13
N ALA A 3 9.72 -20.85 -5.10
CA ALA A 3 8.83 -20.11 -5.99
C ALA A 3 8.94 -18.58 -5.81
N VAL A 4 9.04 -18.09 -4.58
CA VAL A 4 9.20 -16.65 -4.27
C VAL A 4 10.57 -16.14 -4.72
N ARG A 5 11.62 -16.94 -4.53
CA ARG A 5 12.98 -16.61 -5.06
C ARG A 5 12.98 -16.56 -6.58
N LYS A 6 12.27 -17.48 -7.26
CA LYS A 6 12.13 -17.48 -8.73
C LYS A 6 11.32 -16.27 -9.20
N VAL A 7 10.31 -15.83 -8.47
CA VAL A 7 9.54 -14.61 -8.78
C VAL A 7 10.41 -13.37 -8.63
N ALA A 8 11.07 -13.18 -7.50
CA ALA A 8 11.99 -12.06 -7.27
C ALA A 8 13.13 -12.03 -8.31
N TYR A 9 13.71 -13.18 -8.65
CA TYR A 9 14.75 -13.28 -9.68
C TYR A 9 14.23 -12.97 -11.09
N ARG A 10 13.02 -13.44 -11.46
CA ARG A 10 12.39 -13.15 -12.75
C ARG A 10 11.95 -11.68 -12.85
N MET A 11 11.47 -11.10 -11.75
CA MET A 11 11.19 -9.67 -11.65
C MET A 11 12.45 -8.84 -11.91
N LYS A 12 13.57 -9.21 -11.27
CA LYS A 12 14.88 -8.60 -11.49
C LYS A 12 15.32 -8.61 -12.96
N ARG A 13 15.23 -9.76 -13.65
CA ARG A 13 15.60 -9.90 -15.07
C ARG A 13 14.66 -9.14 -16.02
N ARG A 14 13.36 -9.01 -15.68
CA ARG A 14 12.40 -8.28 -16.51
C ARG A 14 12.50 -6.78 -16.33
N ALA A 15 12.66 -6.28 -15.09
CA ALA A 15 12.93 -4.88 -14.83
C ALA A 15 14.21 -4.43 -15.56
N ALA A 16 15.28 -5.20 -15.50
CA ALA A 16 16.53 -4.93 -16.22
C ALA A 16 16.33 -4.97 -17.76
N LYS A 17 15.54 -5.92 -18.29
CA LYS A 17 15.23 -5.97 -19.73
C LYS A 17 14.34 -4.83 -20.21
N LEU A 18 13.35 -4.42 -19.39
CA LEU A 18 12.47 -3.31 -19.73
C LEU A 18 13.22 -1.97 -19.70
N ALA A 19 14.04 -1.76 -18.68
CA ALA A 19 14.91 -0.59 -18.57
C ALA A 19 15.89 -0.50 -19.77
N ASN A 20 16.51 -1.60 -20.19
CA ASN A 20 17.38 -1.63 -21.35
C ASN A 20 16.64 -1.42 -22.69
N ARG A 21 15.37 -1.81 -22.79
CA ARG A 21 14.59 -1.71 -24.03
C ARG A 21 13.93 -0.34 -24.24
N VAL A 22 13.61 0.36 -23.14
CA VAL A 22 12.89 1.65 -23.19
C VAL A 22 13.84 2.85 -23.22
N MET A 23 15.06 2.72 -22.69
CA MET A 23 15.92 3.88 -22.41
C MET A 23 17.28 3.88 -23.11
N GLY A 24 17.64 2.90 -23.93
CA GLY A 24 18.88 2.93 -24.75
C GLY A 24 20.17 3.23 -23.98
N GLY A 25 20.17 3.14 -22.67
CA GLY A 25 21.29 3.45 -21.79
C GLY A 25 20.91 3.17 -20.33
N ARG A 26 21.87 2.94 -19.48
CA ARG A 26 21.66 2.73 -18.03
C ARG A 26 20.83 3.87 -17.45
N SER A 27 19.56 3.60 -17.17
CA SER A 27 18.65 4.56 -16.59
C SER A 27 18.95 4.70 -15.10
N ALA A 28 19.03 5.94 -14.63
CA ALA A 28 19.11 6.26 -13.20
C ALA A 28 17.98 5.64 -12.35
N ALA A 29 16.88 5.23 -13.00
CA ALA A 29 15.80 4.46 -12.41
C ALA A 29 16.23 3.01 -12.07
N ALA A 30 16.94 2.30 -12.94
CA ALA A 30 17.38 0.93 -12.68
C ALA A 30 18.34 0.85 -11.47
N GLU A 31 19.24 1.82 -11.33
CA GLU A 31 20.17 1.91 -10.18
C GLU A 31 19.47 2.28 -8.87
N ARG A 32 18.33 2.98 -8.95
CA ARG A 32 17.56 3.43 -7.79
C ARG A 32 16.74 2.31 -7.13
N TRP A 33 16.33 1.29 -7.90
CA TRP A 33 15.33 0.28 -7.48
C TRP A 33 15.90 -1.11 -7.23
N GLU A 34 17.02 -1.43 -7.79
CA GLU A 34 17.72 -2.68 -7.45
C GLU A 34 17.86 -2.89 -5.92
N PRO A 35 18.04 -1.83 -5.10
CA PRO A 35 18.08 -1.98 -3.66
C PRO A 35 16.77 -2.39 -2.98
N ILE A 36 15.61 -2.02 -3.50
CA ILE A 36 14.33 -2.32 -2.81
C ILE A 36 13.90 -3.75 -3.10
N LEU A 37 13.77 -4.14 -4.35
CA LEU A 37 13.37 -5.50 -4.73
C LEU A 37 14.39 -6.58 -4.31
N THR A 38 15.67 -6.25 -4.21
CA THR A 38 16.71 -7.18 -3.73
C THR A 38 16.83 -7.25 -2.22
N ARG A 39 16.34 -6.25 -1.50
CA ARG A 39 16.37 -6.17 -0.02
C ARG A 39 15.06 -6.63 0.63
N ILE A 40 14.04 -7.01 -0.15
CA ILE A 40 12.84 -7.62 0.41
C ILE A 40 13.26 -8.97 0.99
N PRO A 41 13.26 -9.14 2.32
CA PRO A 41 13.54 -10.44 2.90
C PRO A 41 12.50 -11.44 2.40
N PRO A 42 12.85 -12.73 2.32
CA PRO A 42 11.83 -13.76 2.12
C PRO A 42 10.73 -13.55 3.15
N LEU A 43 9.48 -13.84 2.76
CA LEU A 43 8.38 -13.88 3.72
C LEU A 43 8.76 -14.90 4.80
N GLU A 44 9.23 -14.43 5.94
CA GLU A 44 9.45 -15.28 7.11
C GLU A 44 8.09 -15.77 7.58
N GLU A 45 7.98 -17.04 7.91
CA GLU A 45 6.83 -17.56 8.64
C GLU A 45 6.92 -16.98 10.05
N TYR A 46 6.09 -16.00 10.33
CA TYR A 46 5.85 -15.57 11.70
C TYR A 46 4.68 -16.39 12.24
N ASP A 47 4.84 -16.94 13.42
CA ASP A 47 3.71 -17.46 14.18
C ASP A 47 2.63 -16.38 14.28
N ALA A 48 1.35 -16.80 14.13
CA ALA A 48 0.23 -15.87 14.19
C ALA A 48 0.25 -15.14 15.55
N VAL A 49 0.63 -13.87 15.50
CA VAL A 49 0.68 -13.01 16.68
C VAL A 49 -0.64 -12.27 16.78
N GLY A 50 -1.27 -12.33 17.95
CA GLY A 50 -2.51 -11.62 18.23
C GLY A 50 -3.78 -12.40 17.86
N HIS A 51 -4.93 -11.82 18.22
CA HIS A 51 -6.24 -12.40 18.03
C HIS A 51 -7.02 -11.71 16.91
N PRO A 52 -7.79 -12.45 16.08
CA PRO A 52 -8.58 -11.87 15.00
C PRO A 52 -9.49 -10.72 15.43
N GLU A 53 -10.09 -10.82 16.62
CA GLU A 53 -10.98 -9.81 17.21
C GLU A 53 -10.28 -8.47 17.52
N ASN A 54 -8.94 -8.45 17.60
CA ASN A 54 -8.14 -7.24 17.78
C ASN A 54 -7.27 -6.95 16.55
N TYR A 55 -7.74 -7.31 15.37
CA TYR A 55 -7.00 -7.13 14.11
C TYR A 55 -5.55 -7.65 14.18
N TYR A 56 -5.36 -8.80 14.86
CA TYR A 56 -4.07 -9.48 15.08
C TYR A 56 -3.05 -8.71 15.91
N ILE A 57 -3.43 -7.58 16.53
CA ILE A 57 -2.57 -6.88 17.47
C ILE A 57 -2.50 -7.68 18.78
N HIS A 58 -1.34 -7.71 19.42
CA HIS A 58 -1.08 -8.48 20.63
C HIS A 58 -2.04 -8.10 21.77
N PRO A 59 -2.35 -9.03 22.70
CA PRO A 59 -3.13 -8.75 23.88
C PRO A 59 -2.48 -7.66 24.73
N GLY A 60 -3.32 -6.77 25.31
CA GLY A 60 -2.84 -5.64 26.12
C GLY A 60 -2.51 -4.38 25.34
N TYR A 61 -2.69 -4.37 24.01
CA TYR A 61 -2.64 -3.13 23.23
C TYR A 61 -3.89 -2.28 23.44
N HIS A 62 -3.71 -0.99 23.61
CA HIS A 62 -4.78 -0.01 23.84
C HIS A 62 -4.91 0.91 22.62
N PRO A 63 -5.90 0.71 21.74
CA PRO A 63 -6.18 1.64 20.66
C PRO A 63 -6.69 2.97 21.22
N ARG A 64 -6.57 4.03 20.43
CA ARG A 64 -7.15 5.32 20.75
C ARG A 64 -8.67 5.28 20.50
N ALA A 65 -9.45 5.74 21.48
CA ALA A 65 -10.92 5.76 21.36
C ALA A 65 -11.41 6.80 20.34
N ASP A 66 -10.81 8.00 20.39
CA ASP A 66 -11.11 9.12 19.49
C ASP A 66 -9.82 9.67 18.91
N ASN A 67 -9.81 9.85 17.60
CA ASN A 67 -8.65 10.36 16.86
C ASN A 67 -8.96 11.69 16.17
N ASP A 68 -7.93 12.48 16.01
CA ASP A 68 -8.01 13.75 15.31
C ASP A 68 -8.07 13.49 13.78
N PHE A 69 -8.74 14.39 13.06
CA PHE A 69 -8.67 14.40 11.60
C PHE A 69 -7.25 14.80 11.17
N PHE A 70 -6.70 14.07 10.23
CA PHE A 70 -5.40 14.38 9.63
C PHE A 70 -5.60 15.10 8.30
N ASP A 71 -5.24 16.38 8.25
CA ASP A 71 -5.25 17.17 7.02
C ASP A 71 -3.88 17.06 6.33
N ASP A 72 -3.80 16.26 5.29
CA ASP A 72 -2.59 16.08 4.47
C ASP A 72 -2.63 16.87 3.15
N THR A 73 -3.65 17.70 2.93
CA THR A 73 -3.79 18.53 1.71
C THR A 73 -2.58 19.44 1.42
N PRO A 74 -1.81 19.94 2.41
CA PRO A 74 -0.60 20.71 2.16
C PRO A 74 0.64 19.85 1.81
N LEU A 75 0.59 18.55 2.05
CA LEU A 75 1.72 17.65 1.89
C LEU A 75 2.01 17.35 0.41
N THR A 76 3.26 17.03 0.11
CA THR A 76 3.71 16.61 -1.21
C THR A 76 4.37 15.24 -1.16
N ASP A 77 5.70 15.16 -1.15
CA ASP A 77 6.49 13.93 -1.29
C ASP A 77 7.21 13.55 0.03
N GLU A 78 6.90 14.23 1.11
CA GLU A 78 7.58 14.08 2.39
C GLU A 78 7.33 12.70 3.01
N TRP A 79 6.11 12.16 2.80
CA TRP A 79 5.66 10.89 3.35
C TRP A 79 5.22 9.92 2.26
N GLN A 80 5.33 8.62 2.52
CA GLN A 80 4.87 7.51 1.68
C GLN A 80 5.40 7.48 0.23
N LYS A 81 6.39 8.30 -0.09
CA LYS A 81 6.97 8.38 -1.43
C LYS A 81 7.36 7.01 -1.99
N GLU A 82 8.04 6.19 -1.19
CA GLU A 82 8.52 4.88 -1.56
C GLU A 82 7.38 3.90 -1.84
N VAL A 83 6.23 4.07 -1.16
CA VAL A 83 5.02 3.27 -1.39
C VAL A 83 4.47 3.51 -2.79
N TYR A 84 4.32 4.78 -3.19
CA TYR A 84 3.85 5.13 -4.54
C TYR A 84 4.84 4.75 -5.63
N GLN A 85 6.11 4.86 -5.36
CA GLN A 85 7.16 4.43 -6.27
C GLN A 85 7.09 2.91 -6.48
N PHE A 86 6.98 2.13 -5.40
CA PHE A 86 6.80 0.69 -5.47
C PHE A 86 5.53 0.29 -6.22
N ALA A 87 4.41 0.97 -5.93
CA ALA A 87 3.15 0.75 -6.65
C ALA A 87 3.29 1.04 -8.16
N ARG A 88 4.02 2.10 -8.54
CA ARG A 88 4.32 2.40 -9.94
C ARG A 88 5.11 1.29 -10.62
N GLU A 89 6.09 0.72 -9.94
CA GLU A 89 6.85 -0.41 -10.49
C GLU A 89 6.01 -1.66 -10.70
N ILE A 90 5.11 -1.97 -9.74
CA ILE A 90 4.14 -3.05 -9.91
C ILE A 90 3.26 -2.79 -11.12
N ALA A 91 2.78 -1.56 -11.31
CA ALA A 91 1.97 -1.19 -12.46
C ALA A 91 2.72 -1.39 -13.78
N ASP A 92 3.95 -0.90 -13.88
CA ASP A 92 4.77 -1.03 -15.08
C ASP A 92 5.15 -2.49 -15.37
N LEU A 93 5.50 -3.26 -14.31
CA LEU A 93 5.89 -4.67 -14.44
C LEU A 93 4.75 -5.56 -14.95
N HIS A 94 3.53 -5.29 -14.50
CA HIS A 94 2.34 -6.09 -14.84
C HIS A 94 1.48 -5.47 -15.94
N GLY A 95 1.87 -4.31 -16.49
CA GLY A 95 1.11 -3.62 -17.54
C GLY A 95 -0.23 -3.08 -17.05
N LEU A 96 -0.34 -2.76 -15.75
CA LEU A 96 -1.55 -2.21 -15.14
C LEU A 96 -1.71 -0.76 -15.56
N ARG A 97 -2.94 -0.30 -15.80
CA ARG A 97 -3.18 1.06 -16.32
C ARG A 97 -4.23 1.86 -15.57
N ARG A 98 -5.08 1.20 -14.79
CA ARG A 98 -6.16 1.84 -14.03
C ARG A 98 -5.83 1.81 -12.55
N ILE A 99 -5.61 2.98 -11.97
CA ILE A 99 -5.12 3.13 -10.59
C ILE A 99 -6.19 3.79 -9.74
N LEU A 100 -6.58 3.12 -8.65
CA LEU A 100 -7.39 3.68 -7.58
C LEU A 100 -6.49 4.04 -6.41
N ASP A 101 -6.55 5.30 -5.98
CA ASP A 101 -5.83 5.79 -4.80
C ASP A 101 -6.82 6.05 -3.66
N VAL A 102 -6.76 5.24 -2.62
CA VAL A 102 -7.68 5.27 -1.48
C VAL A 102 -7.05 6.05 -0.33
N GLY A 103 -7.68 7.15 0.09
CA GLY A 103 -7.08 8.13 0.99
C GLY A 103 -6.00 8.92 0.26
N CYS A 104 -6.36 9.48 -0.90
CA CYS A 104 -5.38 10.11 -1.81
C CYS A 104 -4.86 11.46 -1.31
N GLY A 105 -5.40 12.02 -0.22
CA GLY A 105 -4.96 13.22 0.46
C GLY A 105 -4.77 14.41 -0.47
N SER A 106 -3.57 14.96 -0.51
CA SER A 106 -3.24 16.12 -1.39
C SER A 106 -3.33 15.82 -2.88
N GLY A 107 -3.50 14.56 -3.30
CA GLY A 107 -3.47 14.11 -4.69
C GLY A 107 -2.10 14.24 -5.38
N TYR A 108 -1.12 14.84 -4.70
CA TYR A 108 0.19 15.13 -5.29
C TYR A 108 0.90 13.86 -5.77
N LYS A 109 0.95 12.84 -4.94
CA LYS A 109 1.65 11.58 -5.27
C LYS A 109 0.95 10.82 -6.39
N LEU A 110 -0.39 10.76 -6.38
CA LEU A 110 -1.16 10.16 -7.48
C LEU A 110 -0.85 10.85 -8.81
N VAL A 111 -0.88 12.17 -8.85
CA VAL A 111 -0.58 12.95 -10.07
C VAL A 111 0.87 12.80 -10.49
N LYS A 112 1.81 12.83 -9.55
CA LYS A 112 3.25 12.73 -9.82
C LYS A 112 3.66 11.37 -10.37
N TYR A 113 3.20 10.30 -9.74
CA TYR A 113 3.66 8.94 -10.05
C TYR A 113 2.78 8.23 -11.09
N PHE A 114 1.53 8.67 -11.24
CA PHE A 114 0.54 8.04 -12.14
C PHE A 114 -0.13 9.04 -13.09
N GLY A 115 0.55 10.15 -13.38
CA GLY A 115 0.00 11.20 -14.24
C GLY A 115 -0.34 10.76 -15.67
N ASP A 116 0.29 9.69 -16.15
CA ASP A 116 0.13 9.04 -17.46
C ASP A 116 -0.84 7.83 -17.44
N PHE A 117 -1.48 7.57 -16.30
CA PHE A 117 -2.41 6.47 -16.08
C PHE A 117 -3.87 6.96 -16.05
N ASP A 118 -4.81 6.03 -16.22
CA ASP A 118 -6.21 6.24 -15.89
C ASP A 118 -6.38 6.15 -14.37
N THR A 119 -6.68 7.27 -13.71
CA THR A 119 -6.65 7.37 -12.26
C THR A 119 -7.97 7.84 -11.67
N LEU A 120 -8.32 7.28 -10.51
CA LEU A 120 -9.35 7.79 -9.62
C LEU A 120 -8.73 7.94 -8.22
N GLY A 121 -8.78 9.14 -7.65
CA GLY A 121 -8.48 9.37 -6.24
C GLY A 121 -9.76 9.44 -5.43
N VAL A 122 -9.79 8.75 -4.29
CA VAL A 122 -10.93 8.80 -3.38
C VAL A 122 -10.50 9.23 -1.98
N ASP A 123 -11.29 10.09 -1.35
CA ASP A 123 -11.01 10.63 -0.03
C ASP A 123 -12.29 11.15 0.64
N LEU A 124 -12.17 11.69 1.85
CA LEU A 124 -13.26 12.32 2.57
C LEU A 124 -13.68 13.67 1.92
N ALA A 125 -14.92 14.08 2.16
CA ALA A 125 -15.51 15.27 1.55
C ALA A 125 -14.67 16.57 1.68
N PRO A 126 -14.04 16.90 2.83
CA PRO A 126 -13.21 18.10 2.94
C PRO A 126 -12.05 18.14 1.97
N THR A 127 -11.37 17.01 1.78
CA THR A 127 -10.21 16.88 0.87
C THR A 127 -10.61 17.07 -0.60
N LEU A 128 -11.80 16.62 -0.98
CA LEU A 128 -12.23 16.67 -2.39
C LEU A 128 -12.41 18.08 -2.92
N ALA A 129 -12.87 19.03 -2.13
CA ALA A 129 -13.01 20.43 -2.54
C ALA A 129 -11.65 21.01 -2.96
N PHE A 130 -10.61 20.71 -2.19
CA PHE A 130 -9.23 21.09 -2.49
C PHE A 130 -8.74 20.41 -3.78
N LEU A 131 -8.92 19.08 -3.92
CA LEU A 131 -8.45 18.31 -5.07
C LEU A 131 -9.07 18.77 -6.39
N ARG A 132 -10.38 18.99 -6.41
CA ARG A 132 -11.10 19.49 -7.61
C ARG A 132 -10.61 20.87 -8.03
N LYS A 133 -10.23 21.72 -7.10
CA LYS A 133 -9.64 23.03 -7.39
C LYS A 133 -8.20 22.92 -7.89
N LYS A 134 -7.39 22.07 -7.27
CA LYS A 134 -5.96 21.93 -7.56
C LYS A 134 -5.70 21.14 -8.86
N TYR A 135 -6.48 20.11 -9.10
CA TYR A 135 -6.35 19.21 -10.26
C TYR A 135 -7.70 19.00 -10.96
N PRO A 136 -8.25 20.03 -11.62
CA PRO A 136 -9.61 20.02 -12.17
C PRO A 136 -9.85 19.02 -13.31
N THR A 137 -8.77 18.52 -13.93
CA THR A 137 -8.84 17.54 -15.03
C THR A 137 -8.73 16.09 -14.57
N ARG A 138 -8.60 15.85 -13.26
CA ARG A 138 -8.50 14.51 -12.67
C ARG A 138 -9.82 14.09 -12.05
N ARG A 139 -9.98 12.77 -11.89
CA ARG A 139 -11.18 12.20 -11.25
C ARG A 139 -10.97 12.04 -9.76
N TRP A 140 -11.94 12.60 -9.00
CA TRP A 140 -11.94 12.58 -7.54
C TRP A 140 -13.36 12.28 -7.04
N GLU A 141 -13.50 11.29 -6.17
CA GLU A 141 -14.78 10.89 -5.58
C GLU A 141 -14.72 10.80 -4.06
N ILE A 142 -15.87 11.01 -3.40
CA ILE A 142 -15.99 10.80 -1.95
C ILE A 142 -15.98 9.30 -1.68
N CYS A 143 -15.24 8.89 -0.65
CA CYS A 143 -15.23 7.51 -0.17
C CYS A 143 -15.58 7.43 1.32
N ASP A 144 -16.60 6.64 1.62
CA ASP A 144 -17.00 6.26 2.98
C ASP A 144 -16.91 4.74 3.20
N PHE A 145 -16.28 4.02 2.30
CA PHE A 145 -16.12 2.56 2.24
C PHE A 145 -17.43 1.75 2.13
N LYS A 146 -18.59 2.39 1.95
CA LYS A 146 -19.90 1.70 1.86
C LYS A 146 -20.29 1.31 0.44
N SER A 147 -19.83 2.08 -0.54
CA SER A 147 -20.11 1.85 -1.95
C SER A 147 -18.82 1.86 -2.78
N LEU A 148 -18.79 1.03 -3.82
CA LEU A 148 -17.69 1.04 -4.78
C LEU A 148 -17.94 2.13 -5.83
N PRO A 149 -16.89 2.83 -6.29
CA PRO A 149 -17.00 3.76 -7.42
C PRO A 149 -17.27 3.00 -8.72
N ASP A 150 -17.81 3.69 -9.71
CA ASP A 150 -17.88 3.17 -11.09
C ASP A 150 -16.51 3.23 -11.77
N PHE A 151 -15.58 2.47 -11.20
CA PHE A 151 -14.20 2.37 -11.63
C PHE A 151 -13.65 0.99 -11.30
N LEU A 152 -13.15 0.28 -12.31
CA LEU A 152 -12.54 -1.04 -12.14
C LEU A 152 -11.02 -0.90 -12.17
N PRO A 153 -10.33 -0.79 -11.03
CA PRO A 153 -8.89 -0.63 -10.97
C PRO A 153 -8.15 -1.92 -11.31
N ASP A 154 -6.97 -1.78 -11.92
CA ASP A 154 -5.98 -2.85 -12.02
C ASP A 154 -5.08 -2.87 -10.79
N LEU A 155 -4.85 -1.69 -10.18
CA LEU A 155 -4.05 -1.51 -8.97
C LEU A 155 -4.73 -0.52 -8.03
N ILE A 156 -4.76 -0.88 -6.76
CA ILE A 156 -5.17 0.00 -5.66
C ILE A 156 -3.93 0.39 -4.87
N VAL A 157 -3.76 1.68 -4.63
CA VAL A 157 -2.83 2.23 -3.65
C VAL A 157 -3.64 2.68 -2.44
N CYS A 158 -3.20 2.31 -1.23
CA CYS A 158 -3.81 2.70 0.03
C CYS A 158 -2.67 2.96 1.02
N ALA A 159 -2.18 4.20 1.06
CA ALA A 159 -0.96 4.56 1.75
C ALA A 159 -1.27 5.28 3.07
N ASP A 160 -0.99 4.63 4.20
CA ASP A 160 -1.15 5.14 5.57
C ASP A 160 -2.57 5.68 5.83
N VAL A 161 -3.56 4.80 5.64
CA VAL A 161 -5.00 5.08 5.86
C VAL A 161 -5.58 4.20 6.97
N ILE A 162 -5.20 2.93 7.00
CA ILE A 162 -5.83 1.91 7.83
C ILE A 162 -5.67 2.17 9.34
N GLU A 163 -4.59 2.80 9.73
CA GLU A 163 -4.31 3.20 11.13
C GLU A 163 -5.24 4.29 11.66
N HIS A 164 -5.86 5.06 10.78
CA HIS A 164 -6.81 6.12 11.15
C HIS A 164 -8.22 5.60 11.42
N LEU A 165 -8.53 4.35 11.06
CA LEU A 165 -9.89 3.83 11.09
C LEU A 165 -10.22 3.16 12.42
N LYS A 166 -11.41 3.45 12.95
CA LYS A 166 -11.96 2.78 14.16
C LYS A 166 -12.27 1.31 13.83
N ASP A 167 -12.84 1.02 12.66
CA ASP A 167 -13.01 -0.33 12.11
C ASP A 167 -12.21 -0.51 10.81
N PRO A 168 -10.98 -1.03 10.88
CA PRO A 168 -10.20 -1.40 9.69
C PRO A 168 -10.90 -2.41 8.78
N GLY A 169 -11.84 -3.19 9.32
CA GLY A 169 -12.62 -4.15 8.55
C GLY A 169 -13.49 -3.51 7.47
N GLU A 170 -13.94 -2.26 7.65
CA GLU A 170 -14.68 -1.51 6.62
C GLU A 170 -13.80 -1.31 5.37
N LEU A 171 -12.57 -0.83 5.57
CA LEU A 171 -11.61 -0.66 4.48
C LEU A 171 -11.29 -2.01 3.81
N ILE A 172 -11.06 -3.06 4.59
CA ILE A 172 -10.78 -4.39 4.03
C ILE A 172 -11.94 -4.90 3.17
N ARG A 173 -13.19 -4.74 3.62
CA ARG A 173 -14.38 -5.11 2.82
C ARG A 173 -14.44 -4.32 1.53
N TYR A 174 -14.19 -3.01 1.59
CA TYR A 174 -14.15 -2.14 0.42
C TYR A 174 -13.06 -2.58 -0.59
N LEU A 175 -11.84 -2.80 -0.12
CA LEU A 175 -10.73 -3.24 -0.98
C LEU A 175 -11.00 -4.61 -1.63
N LYS A 176 -11.66 -5.53 -0.92
CA LYS A 176 -12.08 -6.84 -1.44
C LYS A 176 -13.18 -6.74 -2.51
N GLY A 177 -13.88 -5.62 -2.61
CA GLY A 177 -14.85 -5.34 -3.67
C GLY A 177 -14.25 -5.29 -5.08
N PHE A 178 -12.92 -5.21 -5.21
CA PHE A 178 -12.20 -5.16 -6.49
C PHE A 178 -11.47 -6.49 -6.78
N PRO A 179 -12.14 -7.47 -7.39
CA PRO A 179 -11.64 -8.86 -7.45
C PRO A 179 -10.33 -9.02 -8.23
N ASN A 180 -10.10 -8.19 -9.24
CA ASN A 180 -8.97 -8.31 -10.14
C ASN A 180 -7.83 -7.33 -9.85
N ALA A 181 -7.98 -6.47 -8.86
CA ALA A 181 -6.98 -5.48 -8.54
C ALA A 181 -5.78 -6.08 -7.78
N HIS A 182 -4.60 -5.56 -8.08
CA HIS A 182 -3.47 -5.61 -7.16
C HIS A 182 -3.69 -4.60 -6.05
N LEU A 183 -3.19 -4.87 -4.86
CA LEU A 183 -3.24 -3.98 -3.71
C LEU A 183 -1.83 -3.68 -3.23
N VAL A 184 -1.50 -2.40 -3.15
CA VAL A 184 -0.33 -1.90 -2.41
C VAL A 184 -0.87 -1.06 -1.25
N ILE A 185 -0.64 -1.53 -0.02
CA ILE A 185 -1.10 -0.89 1.20
C ILE A 185 0.06 -0.68 2.17
N SER A 186 0.09 0.46 2.84
CA SER A 186 1.06 0.76 3.87
C SER A 186 0.41 1.22 5.18
N THR A 187 1.18 1.16 6.25
CA THR A 187 0.86 1.69 7.57
C THR A 187 2.17 1.85 8.38
N PRO A 188 2.22 2.67 9.43
CA PRO A 188 3.37 2.73 10.31
C PRO A 188 3.70 1.36 10.93
N GLU A 189 4.99 1.09 11.08
CA GLU A 189 5.51 -0.05 11.84
C GLU A 189 5.78 0.36 13.28
N ARG A 190 4.94 -0.10 14.19
CA ARG A 190 4.93 0.32 15.59
C ARG A 190 6.28 0.12 16.30
N ASN A 191 6.88 -1.06 16.13
CA ASN A 191 8.09 -1.39 16.89
C ASN A 191 9.32 -0.60 16.41
N LEU A 192 9.38 -0.20 15.15
CA LEU A 192 10.42 0.72 14.65
C LEU A 192 10.22 2.14 15.19
N MET A 193 8.96 2.61 15.25
CA MET A 193 8.65 3.94 15.81
C MET A 193 9.07 4.08 17.26
N PHE A 194 8.91 3.01 18.06
CA PHE A 194 9.13 3.03 19.50
C PHE A 194 10.44 2.33 19.93
N GLN A 195 11.20 1.80 18.97
CA GLN A 195 12.40 1.02 19.22
C GLN A 195 12.16 -0.20 20.13
N GLY A 196 10.98 -0.81 20.00
CA GLY A 196 10.54 -1.96 20.78
C GLY A 196 9.02 -2.07 20.85
N THR A 197 8.54 -3.04 21.63
CA THR A 197 7.11 -3.26 21.83
C THR A 197 6.45 -2.07 22.54
N HIS A 198 5.32 -1.63 22.01
CA HIS A 198 4.53 -0.55 22.56
C HIS A 198 3.05 -0.96 22.63
N ASN A 199 2.40 -0.67 23.75
CA ASN A 199 1.04 -1.11 24.04
C ASN A 199 -0.03 -0.07 23.69
N GLY A 200 0.32 0.93 22.90
CA GLY A 200 -0.61 2.03 22.57
C GLY A 200 -0.86 3.01 23.74
N PRO A 201 -1.69 4.00 23.56
CA PRO A 201 -2.17 4.42 22.25
C PRO A 201 -1.05 5.00 21.38
N PRO A 202 -1.22 5.09 20.02
CA PRO A 202 -0.25 5.72 19.13
C PRO A 202 0.16 7.13 19.56
N ARG A 203 1.41 7.53 19.28
CA ARG A 203 1.85 8.93 19.53
C ARG A 203 1.16 9.90 18.61
N ASN A 204 0.97 9.55 17.34
CA ASN A 204 0.21 10.37 16.43
C ASN A 204 -1.27 10.38 16.86
N ARG A 205 -1.81 11.56 17.13
CA ARG A 205 -3.18 11.72 17.61
C ARG A 205 -4.22 11.35 16.56
N ALA A 206 -3.87 11.38 15.29
CA ALA A 206 -4.73 10.95 14.19
C ALA A 206 -4.82 9.41 14.05
N HIS A 207 -3.89 8.65 14.62
CA HIS A 207 -3.91 7.19 14.56
C HIS A 207 -4.76 6.59 15.69
N VAL A 208 -5.63 5.66 15.33
CA VAL A 208 -6.38 4.82 16.27
C VAL A 208 -5.49 3.69 16.78
N ARG A 209 -4.77 3.03 15.88
CA ARG A 209 -3.87 1.90 16.18
C ARG A 209 -2.70 1.81 15.22
N GLU A 210 -1.69 1.10 15.65
CA GLU A 210 -0.53 0.78 14.84
C GLU A 210 -0.15 -0.68 15.04
N TRP A 211 0.36 -1.32 14.00
CA TRP A 211 0.74 -2.72 13.98
C TRP A 211 2.26 -2.88 13.98
N SER A 212 2.76 -3.92 14.61
CA SER A 212 4.08 -4.44 14.29
C SER A 212 4.05 -5.15 12.93
N MET A 213 5.22 -5.42 12.38
CA MET A 213 5.33 -6.08 11.08
C MET A 213 4.69 -7.47 11.07
N ALA A 214 4.86 -8.24 12.15
CA ALA A 214 4.26 -9.57 12.30
C ALA A 214 2.72 -9.50 12.38
N GLU A 215 2.18 -8.57 13.17
CA GLU A 215 0.74 -8.36 13.34
C GLU A 215 0.07 -7.91 12.05
N PHE A 216 0.65 -6.91 11.36
CA PHE A 216 0.08 -6.43 10.09
C PHE A 216 0.13 -7.52 9.01
N ARG A 217 1.20 -8.30 8.97
CA ARG A 217 1.27 -9.47 8.08
C ARG A 217 0.17 -10.48 8.37
N ALA A 218 -0.02 -10.86 9.63
CA ALA A 218 -1.06 -11.81 10.03
C ALA A 218 -2.45 -11.29 9.63
N PHE A 219 -2.73 -10.01 9.89
CA PHE A 219 -3.97 -9.36 9.50
C PHE A 219 -4.15 -9.36 7.98
N MET A 220 -3.15 -8.94 7.22
CA MET A 220 -3.25 -8.95 5.76
C MET A 220 -3.34 -10.36 5.18
N GLN A 221 -2.63 -11.34 5.74
CA GLN A 221 -2.70 -12.74 5.30
C GLN A 221 -4.04 -13.40 5.62
N SER A 222 -4.77 -12.96 6.66
CA SER A 222 -6.12 -13.47 6.92
C SER A 222 -7.11 -13.07 5.82
N GLU A 223 -6.88 -11.94 5.14
CA GLU A 223 -7.82 -11.34 4.19
C GLU A 223 -7.38 -11.48 2.72
N PHE A 224 -6.07 -11.43 2.47
CA PHE A 224 -5.47 -11.40 1.14
C PHE A 224 -4.36 -12.45 0.99
N ARG A 225 -4.01 -12.77 -0.25
CA ARG A 225 -2.76 -13.44 -0.59
C ARG A 225 -1.65 -12.41 -0.66
N VAL A 226 -0.83 -12.34 0.39
CA VAL A 226 0.32 -11.45 0.47
C VAL A 226 1.44 -11.96 -0.44
N LEU A 227 1.91 -11.12 -1.34
CA LEU A 227 2.98 -11.40 -2.29
C LEU A 227 4.33 -10.88 -1.81
N CYS A 228 4.30 -9.75 -1.08
CA CYS A 228 5.47 -9.09 -0.54
C CYS A 228 5.10 -8.26 0.69
N HIS A 229 5.98 -8.21 1.70
CA HIS A 229 5.84 -7.35 2.87
C HIS A 229 7.23 -6.90 3.35
N PHE A 230 7.45 -5.59 3.43
CA PHE A 230 8.76 -5.02 3.75
C PHE A 230 8.65 -3.62 4.38
N ILE A 231 9.77 -3.13 4.94
CA ILE A 231 9.88 -1.73 5.38
C ILE A 231 10.23 -0.87 4.17
N SER A 232 9.29 -0.04 3.73
CA SER A 232 9.48 0.86 2.58
C SER A 232 10.38 2.05 2.92
N ASN A 233 10.23 2.59 4.14
CA ASN A 233 11.06 3.68 4.64
C ASN A 233 11.33 3.50 6.15
N ARG A 234 12.60 3.25 6.51
CA ARG A 234 12.96 3.06 7.92
C ARG A 234 12.89 4.33 8.75
N SER A 235 13.20 5.50 8.17
CA SER A 235 13.18 6.76 8.90
C SER A 235 11.77 7.23 9.21
N GLN A 236 10.79 6.82 8.40
CA GLN A 236 9.37 7.06 8.60
C GLN A 236 8.68 5.88 9.31
N ALA A 237 9.40 4.80 9.57
CA ALA A 237 8.88 3.55 10.11
C ALA A 237 7.66 3.03 9.31
N THR A 238 7.68 3.14 7.98
CA THR A 238 6.58 2.72 7.11
C THR A 238 6.79 1.29 6.63
N GLN A 239 5.82 0.42 6.88
CA GLN A 239 5.74 -0.93 6.31
C GLN A 239 4.77 -0.96 5.13
N CYS A 240 5.08 -1.76 4.12
CA CYS A 240 4.33 -1.84 2.88
C CYS A 240 4.05 -3.29 2.49
N VAL A 241 2.82 -3.58 2.10
CA VAL A 241 2.35 -4.88 1.63
C VAL A 241 1.90 -4.77 0.19
N TRP A 242 2.32 -5.72 -0.65
CA TRP A 242 1.72 -5.99 -1.94
C TRP A 242 0.93 -7.30 -1.85
N ALA A 243 -0.33 -7.27 -2.25
CA ALA A 243 -1.23 -8.40 -2.14
C ALA A 243 -2.21 -8.47 -3.32
N VAL A 244 -2.92 -9.61 -3.41
CA VAL A 244 -4.08 -9.81 -4.29
C VAL A 244 -5.16 -10.56 -3.52
N ARG A 245 -6.39 -10.59 -4.01
CA ARG A 245 -7.44 -11.41 -3.40
C ARG A 245 -7.04 -12.89 -3.38
N LYS A 246 -7.46 -13.62 -2.34
CA LYS A 246 -7.15 -15.04 -2.16
C LYS A 246 -7.74 -15.93 -3.25
N ASP A 247 -8.92 -15.58 -3.72
CA ASP A 247 -9.68 -16.29 -4.75
C ASP A 247 -9.30 -15.92 -6.19
N ARG A 248 -8.31 -15.07 -6.38
CA ARG A 248 -7.79 -14.73 -7.71
C ARG A 248 -7.00 -15.91 -8.28
N LEU A 249 -7.64 -16.68 -9.16
CA LEU A 249 -7.11 -17.93 -9.74
C LEU A 249 -6.08 -17.70 -10.86
N ASP A 250 -6.22 -16.60 -11.59
CA ASP A 250 -5.40 -16.25 -12.76
C ASP A 250 -4.02 -15.67 -12.41
N PHE A 251 -3.81 -15.31 -11.15
CA PHE A 251 -2.53 -14.81 -10.72
C PHE A 251 -1.57 -15.94 -10.35
N ASN A 252 -0.91 -16.50 -11.36
CA ASN A 252 0.27 -17.32 -11.16
C ASN A 252 1.52 -16.42 -11.37
N PRO A 253 2.26 -16.09 -10.30
CA PRO A 253 3.45 -15.24 -10.41
C PRO A 253 4.57 -15.85 -11.28
N GLY A 254 4.38 -17.06 -11.78
CA GLY A 254 5.35 -17.84 -12.56
C GLY A 254 4.99 -18.12 -14.03
N VAL A 255 3.76 -17.86 -14.47
CA VAL A 255 3.33 -18.23 -15.84
C VAL A 255 2.81 -16.99 -16.57
N ARG A 256 3.56 -16.56 -17.59
CA ARG A 256 3.00 -16.05 -18.85
C ARG A 256 3.42 -17.00 -19.95
N GLY A 257 2.40 -17.47 -20.69
CA GLY A 257 2.59 -18.12 -21.96
C GLY A 257 3.36 -17.24 -22.94
#